data_c4a80f449bbd0333975dffb49c3e055a
#
_entry.id   c4a80f449bbd0333975dffb49c3e055a
#
_cell.length_a   1.000
_cell.length_b   1.000
_cell.length_c   1.000
_cell.angle_alpha   90.00
_cell.angle_beta   90.00
_cell.angle_gamma   90.00
#
_symmetry.space_group_name_H-M   'P 1'
#
loop_
_entity.id
_entity.type
_entity.pdbx_description
1 polymer ?
#
loop_
_entity_poly.entity_id
_entity_poly.type
_entity_poly.pdbx_seq_one_letter_code
_entity_poly.pdbx_strand_id
1 'polypeptide(L)'
;MSLGYQALRSGAAWLDLSARGRIVARGRDRARLLHAITTNEVKKMTPGTGCYAFLLNPQGRIQADLCLFCLDDHFLIDTEPELREKVRLHIKRYIIADQVELEDVTARTAAIGLEGPGAAAILAALGATVPQAAYTHAAWGDATVAAVTVTSQPGVRIFCPAEKAAGLVHRLEAAGAVAAGVEDARLVRIENGKPRYGEDIRETSLPQETQQMHAVSFNKGCYLGQEIVERIRAQGRVNRKLMRVVLEGCEVPASGAKTMIEGAEAEVTSAVLSPASGEVVALAYVRQR
;
A
#
# COMPACT_ATOMS: atom_id res chain seq x y z
N MET A 1 5.92 11.08 -22.98
CA MET A 1 6.29 9.99 -22.06
C MET A 1 7.49 10.46 -21.26
N SER A 2 7.40 10.55 -19.93
CA SER A 2 8.47 11.01 -19.05
C SER A 2 9.58 9.95 -18.91
N LEU A 3 10.79 10.35 -18.50
CA LEU A 3 11.87 9.43 -18.17
C LEU A 3 11.53 8.57 -16.95
N GLY A 4 10.84 9.14 -15.94
CA GLY A 4 10.40 8.43 -14.75
C GLY A 4 9.43 7.29 -15.07
N TYR A 5 8.42 7.55 -15.92
CA TYR A 5 7.51 6.50 -16.39
C TYR A 5 8.25 5.38 -17.13
N GLN A 6 9.16 5.74 -18.04
CA GLN A 6 9.96 4.74 -18.78
C GLN A 6 10.81 3.89 -17.83
N ALA A 7 11.45 4.53 -16.84
CA ALA A 7 12.26 3.83 -15.86
C ALA A 7 11.44 2.88 -14.99
N LEU A 8 10.21 3.26 -14.58
CA LEU A 8 9.28 2.37 -13.87
C LEU A 8 8.89 1.15 -14.71
N ARG A 9 8.75 1.31 -16.04
CA ARG A 9 8.28 0.24 -16.94
C ARG A 9 9.38 -0.70 -17.42
N SER A 10 10.60 -0.20 -17.64
CA SER A 10 11.67 -0.96 -18.31
C SER A 10 13.05 -0.86 -17.66
N GLY A 11 13.22 0.00 -16.65
CA GLY A 11 14.47 0.23 -15.93
C GLY A 11 14.30 0.15 -14.43
N ALA A 12 14.81 1.15 -13.73
CA ALA A 12 14.59 1.36 -12.30
C ALA A 12 14.35 2.84 -12.01
N ALA A 13 13.29 3.14 -11.27
CA ALA A 13 13.00 4.49 -10.83
C ALA A 13 13.00 4.58 -9.31
N TRP A 14 13.46 5.70 -8.78
CA TRP A 14 13.24 6.05 -7.39
C TRP A 14 12.10 7.05 -7.24
N LEU A 15 11.36 6.93 -6.13
CA LEU A 15 10.20 7.73 -5.79
C LEU A 15 10.39 8.29 -4.38
N ASP A 16 10.19 9.60 -4.19
CA ASP A 16 10.10 10.15 -2.85
C ASP A 16 8.72 9.85 -2.25
N LEU A 17 8.70 8.98 -1.26
CA LEU A 17 7.53 8.58 -0.50
C LEU A 17 7.55 9.14 0.93
N SER A 18 8.39 10.14 1.21
CA SER A 18 8.62 10.66 2.57
C SER A 18 7.40 11.40 3.16
N ALA A 19 6.42 11.75 2.34
CA ALA A 19 5.15 12.27 2.82
C ALA A 19 4.26 11.19 3.48
N ARG A 20 4.47 9.89 3.19
CA ARG A 20 3.68 8.81 3.79
C ARG A 20 3.80 8.81 5.30
N GLY A 21 2.72 8.45 5.99
CA GLY A 21 2.70 8.34 7.44
C GLY A 21 3.53 7.14 7.93
N ARG A 22 4.44 7.38 8.87
CA ARG A 22 5.24 6.35 9.53
C ARG A 22 5.05 6.46 11.04
N ILE A 23 4.42 5.44 11.62
CA ILE A 23 4.10 5.36 13.04
C ILE A 23 4.81 4.14 13.63
N VAL A 24 5.51 4.33 14.73
CA VAL A 24 6.13 3.24 15.48
C VAL A 24 5.21 2.86 16.63
N ALA A 25 4.96 1.55 16.79
CA ALA A 25 4.24 0.99 17.93
C ALA A 25 5.21 0.12 18.75
N ARG A 26 5.50 0.53 19.99
CA ARG A 26 6.35 -0.15 20.97
C ARG A 26 5.54 -0.73 22.12
N GLY A 27 6.18 -1.51 22.98
CA GLY A 27 5.57 -2.09 24.16
C GLY A 27 5.22 -3.57 24.01
N ARG A 28 5.06 -4.25 25.15
CA ARG A 28 4.86 -5.71 25.18
C ARG A 28 3.56 -6.18 24.53
N ASP A 29 2.52 -5.32 24.56
CA ASP A 29 1.18 -5.66 24.05
C ASP A 29 0.96 -5.25 22.60
N ARG A 30 1.99 -4.66 21.92
CA ARG A 30 1.88 -4.11 20.55
C ARG A 30 1.31 -5.10 19.52
N ALA A 31 1.79 -6.34 19.54
CA ALA A 31 1.33 -7.37 18.60
C ALA A 31 -0.12 -7.78 18.86
N ARG A 32 -0.52 -7.91 20.14
CA ARG A 32 -1.89 -8.25 20.56
C ARG A 32 -2.87 -7.16 20.16
N LEU A 33 -2.54 -5.90 20.46
CA LEU A 33 -3.38 -4.75 20.13
C LEU A 33 -3.59 -4.63 18.61
N LEU A 34 -2.48 -4.58 17.85
CA LEU A 34 -2.55 -4.45 16.39
C LEU A 34 -3.29 -5.63 15.75
N HIS A 35 -3.12 -6.85 16.28
CA HIS A 35 -3.87 -8.01 15.84
C HIS A 35 -5.38 -7.85 16.06
N ALA A 36 -5.82 -7.29 17.19
CA ALA A 36 -7.23 -7.14 17.52
C ALA A 36 -7.95 -6.07 16.69
N ILE A 37 -7.23 -5.08 16.15
CA ILE A 37 -7.83 -3.94 15.44
C ILE A 37 -7.59 -3.95 13.92
N THR A 38 -6.76 -4.85 13.41
CA THR A 38 -6.48 -4.97 11.96
C THR A 38 -7.05 -6.26 11.39
N THR A 39 -7.23 -6.30 10.09
CA THR A 39 -7.83 -7.45 9.39
C THR A 39 -6.87 -8.61 9.16
N ASN A 40 -5.54 -8.41 9.30
CA ASN A 40 -4.56 -9.45 9.01
C ASN A 40 -3.92 -10.07 10.27
N GLU A 41 -3.21 -11.20 10.09
CA GLU A 41 -2.52 -11.89 11.18
C GLU A 41 -1.26 -11.10 11.59
N VAL A 42 -1.28 -10.52 12.78
CA VAL A 42 -0.14 -9.74 13.32
C VAL A 42 0.51 -10.43 14.49
N LYS A 43 -0.27 -11.18 15.29
CA LYS A 43 0.24 -11.79 16.54
C LYS A 43 1.35 -12.80 16.32
N LYS A 44 1.35 -13.47 15.16
CA LYS A 44 2.35 -14.51 14.81
C LYS A 44 3.51 -13.95 13.97
N MET A 45 3.54 -12.64 13.71
CA MET A 45 4.64 -12.05 12.96
C MET A 45 5.93 -12.08 13.75
N THR A 46 7.03 -12.34 13.06
CA THR A 46 8.40 -12.33 13.60
C THR A 46 9.21 -11.22 12.93
N PRO A 47 10.30 -10.76 13.54
CA PRO A 47 11.19 -9.78 12.91
C PRO A 47 11.56 -10.19 11.48
N GLY A 48 11.58 -9.22 10.56
CA GLY A 48 11.79 -9.44 9.12
C GLY A 48 10.51 -9.71 8.33
N THR A 49 9.36 -9.88 8.99
CA THR A 49 8.07 -10.11 8.32
C THR A 49 7.14 -8.89 8.40
N GLY A 50 6.18 -8.82 7.50
CA GLY A 50 5.19 -7.77 7.45
C GLY A 50 3.90 -8.23 6.79
N CYS A 51 2.89 -7.36 6.79
CA CYS A 51 1.64 -7.59 6.07
C CYS A 51 0.97 -6.28 5.66
N TYR A 52 0.08 -6.36 4.68
CA TYR A 52 -0.89 -5.32 4.38
C TYR A 52 -2.20 -5.63 5.12
N ALA A 53 -2.84 -4.63 5.70
CA ALA A 53 -4.05 -4.80 6.47
C ALA A 53 -4.97 -3.58 6.36
N PHE A 54 -6.23 -3.78 6.70
CA PHE A 54 -7.20 -2.71 6.87
C PHE A 54 -7.50 -2.47 8.36
N LEU A 55 -7.80 -1.22 8.70
CA LEU A 55 -8.56 -0.83 9.87
C LEU A 55 -10.02 -0.72 9.46
N LEU A 56 -10.92 -1.38 10.18
CA LEU A 56 -12.35 -1.35 9.90
C LEU A 56 -13.11 -0.61 11.01
N ASN A 57 -14.32 -0.16 10.69
CA ASN A 57 -15.31 0.18 11.68
C ASN A 57 -16.20 -1.05 12.03
N PRO A 58 -17.08 -0.97 13.05
CA PRO A 58 -17.96 -2.08 13.40
C PRO A 58 -18.87 -2.56 12.27
N GLN A 59 -19.14 -1.71 11.27
CA GLN A 59 -19.94 -2.03 10.07
C GLN A 59 -19.09 -2.68 8.96
N GLY A 60 -17.83 -3.07 9.24
CA GLY A 60 -16.92 -3.71 8.30
C GLY A 60 -16.40 -2.80 7.19
N ARG A 61 -16.60 -1.46 7.30
CA ARG A 61 -16.11 -0.48 6.32
C ARG A 61 -14.66 -0.11 6.58
N ILE A 62 -13.90 0.04 5.50
CA ILE A 62 -12.47 0.35 5.57
C ILE A 62 -12.28 1.79 6.03
N GLN A 63 -11.60 1.98 7.16
CA GLN A 63 -11.26 3.30 7.70
C GLN A 63 -9.87 3.76 7.26
N ALA A 64 -8.97 2.81 7.06
CA ALA A 64 -7.62 3.02 6.55
C ALA A 64 -7.04 1.72 6.03
N ASP A 65 -6.04 1.84 5.17
CA ASP A 65 -5.12 0.77 4.82
C ASP A 65 -3.72 1.06 5.38
N LEU A 66 -2.97 0.02 5.65
CA LEU A 66 -1.62 0.16 6.20
C LEU A 66 -0.75 -1.07 5.92
N CYS A 67 0.56 -0.84 5.80
CA CYS A 67 1.56 -1.88 5.86
C CYS A 67 2.14 -1.95 7.28
N LEU A 68 2.22 -3.14 7.84
CA LEU A 68 2.83 -3.42 9.14
C LEU A 68 4.12 -4.18 8.92
N PHE A 69 5.21 -3.71 9.51
CA PHE A 69 6.52 -4.37 9.49
C PHE A 69 6.93 -4.68 10.92
N CYS A 70 7.20 -5.95 11.22
CA CYS A 70 7.64 -6.40 12.53
C CYS A 70 9.17 -6.30 12.62
N LEU A 71 9.67 -5.34 13.39
CA LEU A 71 11.08 -5.21 13.74
C LEU A 71 11.31 -5.87 15.13
N ASP A 72 12.55 -5.93 15.57
CA ASP A 72 12.91 -6.63 16.81
C ASP A 72 12.18 -6.09 18.04
N ASP A 73 12.12 -4.75 18.18
CA ASP A 73 11.56 -4.08 19.36
C ASP A 73 10.24 -3.33 19.10
N HIS A 74 9.81 -3.19 17.82
CA HIS A 74 8.63 -2.42 17.46
C HIS A 74 7.96 -2.91 16.16
N PHE A 75 6.76 -2.41 15.90
CA PHE A 75 6.16 -2.39 14.57
C PHE A 75 6.33 -1.03 13.93
N LEU A 76 6.76 -1.00 12.68
CA LEU A 76 6.65 0.16 11.82
C LEU A 76 5.34 0.06 11.03
N ILE A 77 4.50 1.07 11.15
CA ILE A 77 3.22 1.20 10.48
C ILE A 77 3.39 2.25 9.40
N ASP A 78 3.23 1.87 8.13
CA ASP A 78 3.29 2.77 6.98
C ASP A 78 1.91 2.89 6.35
N THR A 79 1.47 4.12 6.09
CA THR A 79 0.13 4.42 5.55
C THR A 79 0.17 5.63 4.62
N GLU A 80 -0.92 5.87 3.88
CA GLU A 80 -1.04 7.04 3.02
C GLU A 80 -0.90 8.36 3.81
N PRO A 81 -0.37 9.43 3.19
CA PRO A 81 -0.12 10.69 3.89
C PRO A 81 -1.36 11.24 4.61
N GLU A 82 -2.50 11.20 3.95
CA GLU A 82 -3.79 11.69 4.44
C GLU A 82 -4.36 10.86 5.59
N LEU A 83 -3.88 9.63 5.78
CA LEU A 83 -4.33 8.72 6.83
C LEU A 83 -3.48 8.76 8.10
N ARG A 84 -2.34 9.42 8.08
CA ARG A 84 -1.35 9.43 9.16
C ARG A 84 -1.96 9.69 10.53
N GLU A 85 -2.65 10.80 10.68
CA GLU A 85 -3.26 11.17 11.96
C GLU A 85 -4.47 10.30 12.29
N LYS A 86 -5.28 9.96 11.30
CA LYS A 86 -6.43 9.07 11.46
C LYS A 86 -6.01 7.69 11.98
N VAL A 87 -4.98 7.08 11.41
CA VAL A 87 -4.43 5.79 11.85
C VAL A 87 -3.91 5.89 13.27
N ARG A 88 -3.11 6.92 13.59
CA ARG A 88 -2.57 7.15 14.93
C ARG A 88 -3.68 7.27 15.98
N LEU A 89 -4.69 8.10 15.73
CA LEU A 89 -5.83 8.30 16.62
C LEU A 89 -6.69 7.04 16.73
N HIS A 90 -6.91 6.32 15.63
CA HIS A 90 -7.65 5.08 15.65
C HIS A 90 -6.98 4.06 16.56
N ILE A 91 -5.68 3.81 16.41
CA ILE A 91 -4.95 2.86 17.26
C ILE A 91 -4.98 3.33 18.72
N LYS A 92 -4.70 4.62 18.98
CA LYS A 92 -4.68 5.23 20.32
C LYS A 92 -5.99 5.01 21.08
N ARG A 93 -7.13 5.05 20.37
CA ARG A 93 -8.46 4.84 20.97
C ARG A 93 -8.62 3.47 21.62
N TYR A 94 -7.90 2.45 21.14
CA TYR A 94 -8.00 1.08 21.64
C TYR A 94 -6.90 0.73 22.67
N ILE A 95 -6.01 1.67 22.99
CA ILE A 95 -5.04 1.51 24.07
C ILE A 95 -5.77 1.87 25.38
N ILE A 96 -6.29 0.88 26.10
CA ILE A 96 -7.01 1.09 27.36
C ILE A 96 -6.13 0.63 28.54
N ALA A 97 -5.77 -0.66 28.56
CA ALA A 97 -4.92 -1.27 29.59
C ALA A 97 -3.64 -1.88 28.97
N ASP A 98 -3.48 -1.75 27.66
CA ASP A 98 -2.34 -2.27 26.93
C ASP A 98 -1.08 -1.43 27.17
N GLN A 99 0.05 -2.10 27.38
CA GLN A 99 1.35 -1.45 27.38
C GLN A 99 1.82 -1.25 25.93
N VAL A 100 1.29 -0.20 25.29
CA VAL A 100 1.63 0.20 23.93
C VAL A 100 1.86 1.70 23.90
N GLU A 101 2.98 2.08 23.29
CA GLU A 101 3.36 3.46 23.02
C GLU A 101 3.36 3.65 21.49
N LEU A 102 2.77 4.76 21.04
CA LEU A 102 2.73 5.15 19.63
C LEU A 102 3.54 6.41 19.43
N GLU A 103 4.44 6.37 18.48
CA GLU A 103 5.26 7.50 18.09
C GLU A 103 5.14 7.75 16.59
N ASP A 104 4.80 8.97 16.20
CA ASP A 104 4.88 9.42 14.82
C ASP A 104 6.31 9.79 14.47
N VAL A 105 6.93 9.01 13.63
CA VAL A 105 8.32 9.18 13.20
C VAL A 105 8.45 9.77 11.81
N THR A 106 7.34 10.22 11.21
CA THR A 106 7.30 10.71 9.82
C THR A 106 8.32 11.82 9.55
N ALA A 107 8.42 12.81 10.44
CA ALA A 107 9.30 13.95 10.23
C ALA A 107 10.79 13.63 10.37
N ARG A 108 11.16 12.59 11.12
CA ARG A 108 12.57 12.22 11.36
C ARG A 108 13.06 11.04 10.54
N THR A 109 12.20 10.48 9.70
CA THR A 109 12.52 9.39 8.78
C THR A 109 12.14 9.77 7.35
N ALA A 110 12.66 9.06 6.39
CA ALA A 110 12.27 9.13 4.99
C ALA A 110 11.85 7.76 4.48
N ALA A 111 11.06 7.73 3.43
CA ALA A 111 10.71 6.54 2.69
C ALA A 111 11.01 6.77 1.21
N ILE A 112 11.86 5.93 0.62
CA ILE A 112 12.23 6.01 -0.80
C ILE A 112 11.75 4.72 -1.46
N GLY A 113 10.90 4.83 -2.49
CA GLY A 113 10.58 3.72 -3.37
C GLY A 113 11.71 3.50 -4.37
N LEU A 114 12.08 2.26 -4.63
CA LEU A 114 12.89 1.88 -5.79
C LEU A 114 12.14 0.81 -6.55
N GLU A 115 11.59 1.15 -7.70
CA GLU A 115 10.63 0.31 -8.42
C GLU A 115 10.98 0.21 -9.91
N GLY A 116 10.63 -0.90 -10.53
CA GLY A 116 10.92 -1.24 -11.91
C GLY A 116 11.72 -2.53 -12.03
N PRO A 117 11.79 -3.13 -13.23
CA PRO A 117 12.49 -4.40 -13.47
C PRO A 117 13.97 -4.41 -13.05
N GLY A 118 14.64 -3.26 -13.11
CA GLY A 118 16.04 -3.09 -12.72
C GLY A 118 16.29 -2.86 -11.23
N ALA A 119 15.26 -2.67 -10.41
CA ALA A 119 15.42 -2.28 -9.01
C ALA A 119 16.25 -3.28 -8.17
N ALA A 120 16.04 -4.57 -8.36
CA ALA A 120 16.78 -5.60 -7.63
C ALA A 120 18.28 -5.60 -7.96
N ALA A 121 18.65 -5.34 -9.23
CA ALA A 121 20.04 -5.27 -9.65
C ALA A 121 20.75 -4.06 -9.02
N ILE A 122 20.11 -2.91 -8.95
CA ILE A 122 20.64 -1.71 -8.27
C ILE A 122 20.87 -1.98 -6.78
N LEU A 123 19.89 -2.57 -6.08
CA LEU A 123 20.04 -2.90 -4.67
C LEU A 123 21.20 -3.87 -4.42
N ALA A 124 21.30 -4.93 -5.23
CA ALA A 124 22.40 -5.90 -5.13
C ALA A 124 23.77 -5.23 -5.36
N ALA A 125 23.89 -4.36 -6.36
CA ALA A 125 25.12 -3.61 -6.64
C ALA A 125 25.52 -2.68 -5.48
N LEU A 126 24.54 -2.17 -4.71
CA LEU A 126 24.76 -1.34 -3.53
C LEU A 126 24.93 -2.16 -2.23
N GLY A 127 24.95 -3.50 -2.32
CA GLY A 127 25.14 -4.40 -1.18
C GLY A 127 23.93 -4.54 -0.27
N ALA A 128 22.72 -4.23 -0.76
CA ALA A 128 21.48 -4.45 -0.02
C ALA A 128 20.93 -5.86 -0.24
N THR A 129 20.41 -6.47 0.80
CA THR A 129 19.62 -7.70 0.69
C THR A 129 18.24 -7.37 0.15
N VAL A 130 17.85 -8.00 -0.96
CA VAL A 130 16.53 -7.84 -1.58
C VAL A 130 15.55 -8.85 -0.97
N PRO A 131 14.56 -8.40 -0.18
CA PRO A 131 13.55 -9.31 0.36
C PRO A 131 12.72 -9.91 -0.78
N GLN A 132 12.48 -11.24 -0.74
CA GLN A 132 11.84 -11.95 -1.86
C GLN A 132 10.32 -12.08 -1.71
N ALA A 133 9.83 -12.26 -0.50
CA ALA A 133 8.39 -12.38 -0.26
C ALA A 133 7.76 -11.02 0.00
N ALA A 134 6.52 -10.83 -0.47
CA ALA A 134 5.78 -9.60 -0.24
C ALA A 134 5.73 -9.24 1.26
N TYR A 135 5.93 -7.96 1.55
CA TYR A 135 5.96 -7.38 2.90
C TYR A 135 7.08 -7.88 3.82
N THR A 136 7.98 -8.78 3.38
CA THR A 136 9.18 -9.05 4.16
C THR A 136 10.16 -7.89 4.07
N HIS A 137 11.05 -7.79 5.04
CA HIS A 137 12.04 -6.72 5.08
C HIS A 137 13.38 -7.20 5.65
N ALA A 138 14.44 -6.47 5.33
CA ALA A 138 15.80 -6.73 5.79
C ALA A 138 16.48 -5.41 6.16
N ALA A 139 17.41 -5.48 7.12
CA ALA A 139 18.24 -4.33 7.46
C ALA A 139 19.31 -4.09 6.38
N TRP A 140 19.62 -2.81 6.14
CA TRP A 140 20.68 -2.35 5.26
C TRP A 140 21.39 -1.12 5.86
N GLY A 141 22.38 -1.35 6.68
CA GLY A 141 22.96 -0.32 7.55
C GLY A 141 21.89 0.27 8.47
N ASP A 142 21.70 1.59 8.43
CA ASP A 142 20.67 2.28 9.21
C ASP A 142 19.30 2.28 8.52
N ALA A 143 19.18 1.66 7.35
CA ALA A 143 17.94 1.58 6.60
C ALA A 143 17.28 0.20 6.74
N THR A 144 15.97 0.17 6.49
CA THR A 144 15.17 -1.04 6.33
C THR A 144 14.65 -1.10 4.91
N VAL A 145 14.94 -2.19 4.20
CA VAL A 145 14.46 -2.47 2.85
C VAL A 145 13.27 -3.40 2.93
N ALA A 146 12.11 -2.98 2.47
CA ALA A 146 10.87 -3.75 2.54
C ALA A 146 10.31 -4.06 1.14
N ALA A 147 9.90 -5.30 0.89
CA ALA A 147 9.29 -5.76 -0.36
C ALA A 147 7.85 -5.25 -0.50
N VAL A 148 7.70 -3.97 -0.74
CA VAL A 148 6.42 -3.29 -0.99
C VAL A 148 6.63 -2.14 -1.95
N THR A 149 5.70 -1.94 -2.87
CA THR A 149 5.76 -0.91 -3.92
C THR A 149 4.45 -0.12 -3.99
N VAL A 150 4.45 1.03 -4.62
CA VAL A 150 3.24 1.83 -4.88
C VAL A 150 2.66 1.57 -6.26
N THR A 151 3.47 1.06 -7.20
CA THR A 151 3.05 0.85 -8.59
C THR A 151 2.69 -0.59 -8.96
N SER A 152 2.96 -1.57 -8.10
CA SER A 152 2.97 -3.01 -8.41
C SER A 152 4.04 -3.43 -9.43
N GLN A 153 5.00 -2.58 -9.73
CA GLN A 153 6.23 -3.02 -10.37
C GLN A 153 7.12 -3.78 -9.37
N PRO A 154 8.03 -4.65 -9.83
CA PRO A 154 9.06 -5.20 -8.96
C PRO A 154 9.82 -4.09 -8.24
N GLY A 155 10.12 -4.25 -6.96
CA GLY A 155 10.83 -3.21 -6.22
C GLY A 155 10.65 -3.28 -4.72
N VAL A 156 11.08 -2.22 -4.05
CA VAL A 156 11.09 -2.11 -2.60
C VAL A 156 10.76 -0.69 -2.14
N ARG A 157 10.46 -0.58 -0.85
CA ARG A 157 10.45 0.67 -0.11
C ARG A 157 11.58 0.66 0.91
N ILE A 158 12.39 1.71 0.90
CA ILE A 158 13.54 1.86 1.78
C ILE A 158 13.19 2.91 2.82
N PHE A 159 13.17 2.54 4.09
CA PHE A 159 12.99 3.45 5.21
C PHE A 159 14.36 3.78 5.80
N CYS A 160 14.67 5.06 5.99
CA CYS A 160 15.95 5.51 6.55
C CYS A 160 15.76 6.76 7.42
N PRO A 161 16.75 7.16 8.24
CA PRO A 161 16.76 8.47 8.88
C PRO A 161 16.65 9.59 7.85
N ALA A 162 15.89 10.64 8.15
CA ALA A 162 15.61 11.72 7.19
C ALA A 162 16.89 12.41 6.68
N GLU A 163 17.88 12.60 7.56
CA GLU A 163 19.18 13.20 7.22
C GLU A 163 20.03 12.36 6.27
N LYS A 164 19.70 11.06 6.11
CA LYS A 164 20.40 10.15 5.19
C LYS A 164 19.72 10.01 3.83
N ALA A 165 18.50 10.54 3.68
CA ALA A 165 17.70 10.37 2.46
C ALA A 165 18.41 10.91 1.21
N ALA A 166 18.98 12.12 1.26
CA ALA A 166 19.67 12.71 0.11
C ALA A 166 20.89 11.90 -0.34
N GLY A 167 21.69 11.39 0.62
CA GLY A 167 22.82 10.50 0.32
C GLY A 167 22.39 9.16 -0.26
N LEU A 168 21.26 8.60 0.20
CA LEU A 168 20.67 7.39 -0.35
C LEU A 168 20.23 7.61 -1.80
N VAL A 169 19.47 8.67 -2.07
CA VAL A 169 19.01 9.03 -3.42
C VAL A 169 20.21 9.19 -4.37
N HIS A 170 21.24 9.93 -3.97
CA HIS A 170 22.46 10.09 -4.79
C HIS A 170 23.12 8.73 -5.14
N ARG A 171 23.17 7.79 -4.19
CA ARG A 171 23.68 6.43 -4.44
C ARG A 171 22.82 5.64 -5.43
N LEU A 172 21.48 5.76 -5.32
CA LEU A 172 20.55 5.11 -6.23
C LEU A 172 20.69 5.67 -7.65
N GLU A 173 20.80 6.99 -7.80
CA GLU A 173 21.01 7.66 -9.09
C GLU A 173 22.36 7.29 -9.71
N ALA A 174 23.44 7.29 -8.92
CA ALA A 174 24.77 6.86 -9.38
C ALA A 174 24.78 5.39 -9.85
N ALA A 175 23.89 4.56 -9.31
CA ALA A 175 23.68 3.17 -9.72
C ALA A 175 22.69 3.01 -10.89
N GLY A 176 22.17 4.10 -11.45
CA GLY A 176 21.32 4.13 -12.64
C GLY A 176 19.82 4.24 -12.40
N ALA A 177 19.37 4.51 -11.16
CA ALA A 177 17.96 4.80 -10.90
C ALA A 177 17.60 6.20 -11.40
N VAL A 178 16.43 6.35 -12.00
CA VAL A 178 15.89 7.61 -12.52
C VAL A 178 14.81 8.13 -11.58
N ALA A 179 14.77 9.43 -11.34
CA ALA A 179 13.68 10.04 -10.56
C ALA A 179 12.32 9.86 -11.26
N ALA A 180 11.31 9.38 -10.55
CA ALA A 180 9.94 9.34 -11.01
C ALA A 180 9.04 10.22 -10.14
N GLY A 181 8.13 10.95 -10.76
CA GLY A 181 7.17 11.80 -10.10
C GLY A 181 5.91 11.05 -9.65
N VAL A 182 5.06 11.76 -8.89
CA VAL A 182 3.77 11.23 -8.42
C VAL A 182 2.88 10.81 -9.59
N GLU A 183 2.87 11.59 -10.68
CA GLU A 183 2.07 11.28 -11.87
C GLU A 183 2.59 10.06 -12.61
N ASP A 184 3.91 9.83 -12.67
CA ASP A 184 4.48 8.63 -13.25
C ASP A 184 4.05 7.38 -12.46
N ALA A 185 4.14 7.47 -11.13
CA ALA A 185 3.70 6.39 -10.26
C ALA A 185 2.19 6.15 -10.38
N ARG A 186 1.38 7.23 -10.50
CA ARG A 186 -0.06 7.15 -10.71
C ARG A 186 -0.43 6.46 -12.02
N LEU A 187 0.24 6.81 -13.11
CA LEU A 187 0.07 6.15 -14.41
C LEU A 187 0.32 4.64 -14.29
N VAL A 188 1.50 4.27 -13.78
CA VAL A 188 1.92 2.86 -13.72
C VAL A 188 1.05 2.05 -12.74
N ARG A 189 0.64 2.61 -11.59
CA ARG A 189 -0.23 1.87 -10.65
C ARG A 189 -1.61 1.57 -11.25
N ILE A 190 -2.20 2.52 -11.98
CA ILE A 190 -3.53 2.33 -12.63
C ILE A 190 -3.40 1.34 -13.78
N GLU A 191 -2.36 1.45 -14.61
CA GLU A 191 -2.06 0.44 -15.64
C GLU A 191 -1.91 -0.96 -15.07
N ASN A 192 -1.32 -1.11 -13.88
CA ASN A 192 -1.14 -2.38 -13.19
C ASN A 192 -2.36 -2.79 -12.34
N GLY A 193 -3.41 -1.98 -12.28
CA GLY A 193 -4.61 -2.28 -11.52
C GLY A 193 -4.42 -2.19 -10.00
N LYS A 194 -3.41 -1.45 -9.51
CA LYS A 194 -3.17 -1.29 -8.08
C LYS A 194 -4.01 -0.16 -7.50
N PRO A 195 -4.95 -0.45 -6.59
CA PRO A 195 -5.75 0.58 -5.96
C PRO A 195 -4.95 1.36 -4.92
N ARG A 196 -5.36 2.61 -4.69
CA ARG A 196 -4.86 3.49 -3.63
C ARG A 196 -6.02 3.93 -2.74
N TYR A 197 -5.79 3.96 -1.43
CA TYR A 197 -6.74 4.56 -0.50
C TYR A 197 -6.86 6.08 -0.76
N GLY A 198 -8.08 6.62 -0.62
CA GLY A 198 -8.39 8.02 -0.93
C GLY A 198 -8.80 8.24 -2.38
N GLU A 199 -8.38 7.37 -3.31
CA GLU A 199 -8.78 7.43 -4.71
C GLU A 199 -9.70 6.27 -5.08
N ASP A 200 -9.25 5.02 -4.92
CA ASP A 200 -9.98 3.81 -5.32
C ASP A 200 -10.63 3.09 -4.13
N ILE A 201 -9.99 3.12 -2.98
CA ILE A 201 -10.51 2.57 -1.73
C ILE A 201 -10.93 3.74 -0.85
N ARG A 202 -12.17 3.71 -0.35
CA ARG A 202 -12.76 4.78 0.45
C ARG A 202 -13.44 4.22 1.70
N GLU A 203 -13.85 5.10 2.62
CA GLU A 203 -14.56 4.74 3.85
C GLU A 203 -15.89 4.01 3.62
N THR A 204 -16.43 4.08 2.43
CA THR A 204 -17.63 3.36 2.01
C THR A 204 -17.34 1.96 1.47
N SER A 205 -16.07 1.61 1.26
CA SER A 205 -15.67 0.32 0.69
C SER A 205 -15.67 -0.78 1.73
N LEU A 206 -16.03 -1.99 1.31
CA LEU A 206 -15.86 -3.22 2.06
C LEU A 206 -14.58 -3.94 1.59
N PRO A 207 -13.87 -4.70 2.43
CA PRO A 207 -12.65 -5.41 2.01
C PRO A 207 -12.85 -6.27 0.76
N GLN A 208 -13.92 -7.04 0.69
CA GLN A 208 -14.20 -7.92 -0.45
C GLN A 208 -14.49 -7.16 -1.75
N GLU A 209 -15.08 -5.96 -1.66
CA GLU A 209 -15.31 -5.11 -2.83
C GLU A 209 -14.00 -4.65 -3.48
N THR A 210 -12.95 -4.41 -2.67
CA THR A 210 -11.67 -3.89 -3.16
C THR A 210 -10.79 -4.92 -3.85
N GLN A 211 -11.12 -6.19 -3.76
CA GLN A 211 -10.35 -7.34 -4.25
C GLN A 211 -8.93 -7.44 -3.65
N GLN A 212 -8.64 -6.71 -2.57
CA GLN A 212 -7.36 -6.78 -1.84
C GLN A 212 -7.43 -7.84 -0.73
N MET A 213 -7.74 -9.08 -1.09
CA MET A 213 -8.02 -10.15 -0.12
C MET A 213 -6.80 -10.60 0.66
N HIS A 214 -5.59 -10.32 0.19
CA HIS A 214 -4.35 -10.53 0.94
C HIS A 214 -4.22 -9.63 2.19
N ALA A 215 -5.07 -8.59 2.29
CA ALA A 215 -5.18 -7.74 3.49
C ALA A 215 -5.99 -8.41 4.62
N VAL A 216 -6.66 -9.55 4.37
CA VAL A 216 -7.59 -10.17 5.32
C VAL A 216 -7.15 -11.60 5.63
N SER A 217 -6.88 -11.88 6.89
CA SER A 217 -6.68 -13.26 7.37
C SER A 217 -8.00 -13.84 7.87
N PHE A 218 -8.45 -14.91 7.25
CA PHE A 218 -9.67 -15.64 7.65
C PHE A 218 -9.41 -16.70 8.73
N ASN A 219 -8.15 -16.91 9.10
CA ASN A 219 -7.74 -17.93 10.08
C ASN A 219 -7.23 -17.32 11.39
N LYS A 220 -7.32 -15.99 11.53
CA LYS A 220 -6.96 -15.29 12.77
C LYS A 220 -8.17 -15.22 13.71
N GLY A 221 -7.93 -14.88 14.97
CA GLY A 221 -8.97 -14.63 15.96
C GLY A 221 -9.77 -13.35 15.67
N CYS A 222 -10.61 -12.95 16.64
CA CYS A 222 -11.51 -11.81 16.50
C CYS A 222 -10.78 -10.49 16.24
N TYR A 223 -11.36 -9.66 15.39
CA TYR A 223 -10.93 -8.29 15.13
C TYR A 223 -12.13 -7.38 14.86
N LEU A 224 -11.93 -6.08 14.98
CA LEU A 224 -12.98 -5.08 14.77
C LEU A 224 -13.58 -5.17 13.37
N GLY A 225 -14.91 -5.28 13.26
CA GLY A 225 -15.65 -5.37 11.99
C GLY A 225 -15.66 -6.75 11.33
N GLN A 226 -15.10 -7.77 11.97
CA GLN A 226 -15.03 -9.14 11.45
C GLN A 226 -16.38 -9.74 11.10
N GLU A 227 -17.42 -9.49 11.91
CA GLU A 227 -18.75 -10.08 11.69
C GLU A 227 -19.29 -9.84 10.27
N ILE A 228 -19.15 -8.62 9.79
CA ILE A 228 -19.60 -8.25 8.44
C ILE A 228 -18.74 -8.91 7.37
N VAL A 229 -17.41 -8.96 7.58
CA VAL A 229 -16.47 -9.61 6.66
C VAL A 229 -16.78 -11.10 6.52
N GLU A 230 -17.01 -11.81 7.63
CA GLU A 230 -17.35 -13.24 7.62
C GLU A 230 -18.75 -13.48 7.05
N ARG A 231 -19.73 -12.62 7.34
CA ARG A 231 -21.07 -12.75 6.75
C ARG A 231 -21.03 -12.64 5.22
N ILE A 232 -20.29 -11.67 4.67
CA ILE A 232 -20.12 -11.51 3.22
C ILE A 232 -19.38 -12.73 2.64
N ARG A 233 -18.36 -13.24 3.33
CA ARG A 233 -17.65 -14.45 2.93
C ARG A 233 -18.58 -15.65 2.85
N ALA A 234 -19.44 -15.85 3.86
CA ALA A 234 -20.42 -16.95 3.89
C ALA A 234 -21.46 -16.82 2.78
N GLN A 235 -21.87 -15.61 2.40
CA GLN A 235 -22.79 -15.36 1.29
C GLN A 235 -22.12 -15.59 -0.08
N GLY A 236 -20.79 -15.56 -0.16
CA GLY A 236 -20.00 -15.84 -1.37
C GLY A 236 -20.06 -14.75 -2.44
N ARG A 237 -20.74 -13.63 -2.20
CA ARG A 237 -20.89 -12.56 -3.20
C ARG A 237 -20.88 -11.15 -2.58
N VAL A 238 -20.45 -10.18 -3.37
CA VAL A 238 -20.57 -8.75 -3.12
C VAL A 238 -21.36 -8.09 -4.23
N ASN A 239 -21.95 -6.94 -3.97
CA ASN A 239 -22.75 -6.21 -4.97
C ASN A 239 -21.91 -5.59 -6.09
N ARG A 240 -20.64 -5.31 -5.83
CA ARG A 240 -19.70 -4.70 -6.77
C ARG A 240 -18.27 -5.13 -6.46
N LYS A 241 -17.40 -5.09 -7.46
CA LYS A 241 -15.97 -5.38 -7.34
C LYS A 241 -15.15 -4.29 -8.00
N LEU A 242 -14.07 -3.89 -7.35
CA LEU A 242 -13.07 -3.02 -7.95
C LEU A 242 -12.27 -3.82 -8.99
N MET A 243 -12.28 -3.36 -10.22
CA MET A 243 -11.64 -4.03 -11.35
C MET A 243 -10.82 -3.04 -12.16
N ARG A 244 -9.70 -3.53 -12.71
CA ARG A 244 -9.00 -2.84 -13.78
C ARG A 244 -9.76 -3.08 -15.08
N VAL A 245 -10.09 -2.01 -15.79
CA VAL A 245 -10.84 -2.05 -17.05
C VAL A 245 -10.16 -1.19 -18.11
N VAL A 246 -10.36 -1.51 -19.38
CA VAL A 246 -10.01 -0.65 -20.50
C VAL A 246 -11.31 -0.06 -21.03
N LEU A 247 -11.32 1.26 -21.22
CA LEU A 247 -12.49 2.01 -21.69
C LEU A 247 -12.32 2.36 -23.17
N GLU A 248 -13.42 2.35 -23.88
CA GLU A 248 -13.44 2.77 -25.29
C GLU A 248 -13.25 4.30 -25.42
N GLY A 249 -12.54 4.71 -26.48
CA GLY A 249 -12.27 6.12 -26.77
C GLY A 249 -10.97 6.63 -26.14
N CYS A 250 -10.73 7.93 -26.28
CA CYS A 250 -9.50 8.60 -25.82
C CYS A 250 -9.73 9.57 -24.66
N GLU A 251 -10.98 9.81 -24.27
CA GLU A 251 -11.33 10.74 -23.19
C GLU A 251 -11.18 10.04 -21.83
N VAL A 252 -10.35 10.60 -20.95
CA VAL A 252 -10.13 10.08 -19.60
C VAL A 252 -11.26 10.54 -18.69
N PRO A 253 -12.14 9.64 -18.20
CA PRO A 253 -13.27 10.03 -17.37
C PRO A 253 -12.81 10.52 -16.00
N ALA A 254 -13.58 11.45 -15.44
CA ALA A 254 -13.38 11.89 -14.06
C ALA A 254 -13.74 10.80 -13.05
N SER A 255 -13.15 10.89 -11.84
CA SER A 255 -13.54 10.03 -10.71
C SER A 255 -15.03 10.23 -10.41
N GLY A 256 -15.75 9.13 -10.19
CA GLY A 256 -17.21 9.09 -10.00
C GLY A 256 -18.02 8.99 -11.30
N ALA A 257 -17.40 9.05 -12.46
CA ALA A 257 -18.08 8.86 -13.74
C ALA A 257 -18.72 7.46 -13.80
N LYS A 258 -19.97 7.42 -14.27
CA LYS A 258 -20.68 6.15 -14.47
C LYS A 258 -20.54 5.71 -15.91
N THR A 259 -20.33 4.43 -16.12
CA THR A 259 -20.19 3.81 -17.43
C THR A 259 -20.75 2.38 -17.41
N MET A 260 -20.74 1.73 -18.56
CA MET A 260 -21.11 0.31 -18.70
C MET A 260 -19.87 -0.51 -19.04
N ILE A 261 -19.63 -1.59 -18.31
CA ILE A 261 -18.56 -2.56 -18.56
C ILE A 261 -19.21 -3.91 -18.76
N GLU A 262 -19.09 -4.50 -19.95
CA GLU A 262 -19.67 -5.79 -20.30
C GLU A 262 -21.17 -5.92 -19.94
N GLY A 263 -21.92 -4.81 -20.12
CA GLY A 263 -23.33 -4.73 -19.79
C GLY A 263 -23.67 -4.60 -18.28
N ALA A 264 -22.69 -4.35 -17.44
CA ALA A 264 -22.88 -4.04 -16.02
C ALA A 264 -22.57 -2.56 -15.72
N GLU A 265 -23.36 -1.96 -14.82
CA GLU A 265 -23.08 -0.60 -14.32
C GLU A 265 -21.72 -0.56 -13.60
N ALA A 266 -20.93 0.46 -13.90
CA ALA A 266 -19.64 0.68 -13.26
C ALA A 266 -19.46 2.15 -12.86
N GLU A 267 -18.74 2.37 -11.76
CA GLU A 267 -18.31 3.69 -11.28
C GLU A 267 -16.78 3.77 -11.32
N VAL A 268 -16.25 4.65 -12.16
CA VAL A 268 -14.82 4.89 -12.30
C VAL A 268 -14.29 5.56 -11.03
N THR A 269 -13.20 5.04 -10.46
CA THR A 269 -12.52 5.64 -9.30
C THR A 269 -11.28 6.41 -9.72
N SER A 270 -10.50 5.84 -10.64
CA SER A 270 -9.32 6.46 -11.24
C SER A 270 -9.18 6.01 -12.70
N ALA A 271 -8.67 6.89 -13.56
CA ALA A 271 -8.42 6.58 -14.95
C ALA A 271 -7.20 7.35 -15.47
N VAL A 272 -6.55 6.80 -16.49
CA VAL A 272 -5.43 7.41 -17.21
C VAL A 272 -5.45 6.99 -18.67
N LEU A 273 -4.92 7.84 -19.55
CA LEU A 273 -4.53 7.43 -20.89
C LEU A 273 -3.14 6.78 -20.79
N SER A 274 -3.08 5.48 -21.03
CA SER A 274 -1.83 4.71 -20.93
C SER A 274 -0.87 5.12 -22.04
N PRO A 275 0.33 5.62 -21.72
CA PRO A 275 1.33 5.91 -22.75
C PRO A 275 1.87 4.64 -23.43
N ALA A 276 1.73 3.48 -22.78
CA ALA A 276 2.22 2.21 -23.31
C ALA A 276 1.28 1.60 -24.37
N SER A 277 -0.04 1.66 -24.16
CA SER A 277 -1.03 1.07 -25.06
C SER A 277 -1.79 2.08 -25.91
N GLY A 278 -1.80 3.38 -25.54
CA GLY A 278 -2.65 4.39 -26.15
C GLY A 278 -4.13 4.28 -25.77
N GLU A 279 -4.47 3.41 -24.80
CA GLU A 279 -5.83 3.16 -24.35
C GLU A 279 -6.12 3.87 -23.02
N VAL A 280 -7.39 4.13 -22.75
CA VAL A 280 -7.82 4.62 -21.43
C VAL A 280 -7.97 3.42 -20.50
N VAL A 281 -7.09 3.34 -19.49
CA VAL A 281 -7.12 2.33 -18.44
C VAL A 281 -7.72 2.94 -17.17
N ALA A 282 -8.64 2.23 -16.53
CA ALA A 282 -9.29 2.70 -15.32
C ALA A 282 -9.38 1.61 -14.25
N LEU A 283 -9.51 2.05 -13.00
CA LEU A 283 -10.05 1.28 -11.90
C LEU A 283 -11.52 1.69 -11.72
N ALA A 284 -12.42 0.73 -11.64
CA ALA A 284 -13.83 0.97 -11.51
C ALA A 284 -14.51 -0.09 -10.62
N TYR A 285 -15.48 0.34 -9.82
CA TYR A 285 -16.39 -0.58 -9.14
C TYR A 285 -17.47 -1.05 -10.12
N VAL A 286 -17.35 -2.29 -10.55
CA VAL A 286 -18.29 -2.93 -11.48
C VAL A 286 -19.33 -3.73 -10.69
N ARG A 287 -20.62 -3.47 -10.94
CA ARG A 287 -21.74 -4.16 -10.32
C ARG A 287 -21.71 -5.65 -10.68
N GLN A 288 -21.89 -6.49 -9.67
CA GLN A 288 -21.99 -7.94 -9.86
C GLN A 288 -23.46 -8.33 -10.02
N ARG A 289 -23.74 -9.24 -10.95
CA ARG A 289 -25.09 -9.79 -11.22
C ARG A 289 -25.45 -10.89 -10.23
#